data_9b9bb9bea9bbd741254a279f95da98a4
#
_entry.id   9b9bb9bea9bbd741254a279f95da98a4
#
_cell.length_a   1.000
_cell.length_b   1.000
_cell.length_c   1.000
_cell.angle_alpha   90.00
_cell.angle_beta   90.00
_cell.angle_gamma   90.00
#
_symmetry.space_group_name_H-M   'P 1'
#
loop_
_entity.id
_entity.type
_entity.pdbx_description
1 polymer ?
#
loop_
_entity_poly.entity_id
_entity_poly.type
_entity_poly.pdbx_seq_one_letter_code
_entity_poly.pdbx_strand_id
1 'polypeptide(L)'
;LREYNISALLVTHDPEEAMFMSDKIGVINNGFIEQFGTPIDLYLRPKSSFIAEFFGEINIFESIVEGGEVNTILGTFKCSKNLNKDNVKIVVRNEAIKLYSANKSIYKKSKKNNFVLSPNFGYVMEVRLLAGFTLVHLSMEVNDINFHIHARIPGLNFFNKNEKVRVLSDPSQIFVFKK
;
A
#
# COMPACT_ATOMS: atom_id res chain seq x y z
N LEU A 1 -11.47 -29.14 -11.59
CA LEU A 1 -10.07 -29.59 -11.70
C LEU A 1 -9.61 -30.23 -10.39
N ARG A 2 -9.87 -29.59 -9.22
CA ARG A 2 -9.48 -30.13 -7.89
C ARG A 2 -10.10 -31.49 -7.60
N GLU A 3 -11.36 -31.72 -7.94
CA GLU A 3 -12.05 -33.01 -7.76
C GLU A 3 -11.40 -34.17 -8.52
N TYR A 4 -10.76 -33.88 -9.64
CA TYR A 4 -10.13 -34.88 -10.50
C TYR A 4 -8.60 -34.98 -10.34
N ASN A 5 -8.00 -34.24 -9.39
CA ASN A 5 -6.54 -34.16 -9.20
C ASN A 5 -5.76 -33.80 -10.48
N ILE A 6 -6.34 -32.95 -11.33
CA ILE A 6 -5.71 -32.51 -12.57
C ILE A 6 -4.92 -31.24 -12.31
N SER A 7 -3.61 -31.26 -12.65
CA SER A 7 -2.78 -30.07 -12.69
C SER A 7 -3.09 -29.25 -13.93
N ALA A 8 -3.23 -27.93 -13.76
CA ALA A 8 -3.45 -27.01 -14.87
C ALA A 8 -2.47 -25.85 -14.77
N LEU A 9 -2.00 -25.38 -15.93
CA LEU A 9 -1.20 -24.17 -16.05
C LEU A 9 -2.05 -23.08 -16.67
N LEU A 10 -2.23 -21.97 -15.94
CA LEU A 10 -2.87 -20.76 -16.45
C LEU A 10 -1.77 -19.72 -16.74
N VAL A 11 -1.83 -19.10 -17.92
CA VAL A 11 -0.99 -17.94 -18.26
C VAL A 11 -1.91 -16.75 -18.45
N THR A 12 -1.75 -15.74 -17.62
CA THR A 12 -2.55 -14.53 -17.64
C THR A 12 -1.71 -13.31 -17.30
N HIS A 13 -2.17 -12.13 -17.68
CA HIS A 13 -1.62 -10.84 -17.24
C HIS A 13 -2.51 -10.16 -16.19
N ASP A 14 -3.61 -10.79 -15.79
CA ASP A 14 -4.53 -10.28 -14.78
C ASP A 14 -4.16 -10.83 -13.39
N PRO A 15 -3.74 -9.96 -12.46
CA PRO A 15 -3.36 -10.36 -11.10
C PRO A 15 -4.55 -10.91 -10.30
N GLU A 16 -5.77 -10.40 -10.50
CA GLU A 16 -6.95 -10.86 -9.77
C GLU A 16 -7.33 -12.27 -10.22
N GLU A 17 -7.30 -12.54 -11.53
CA GLU A 17 -7.51 -13.88 -12.08
C GLU A 17 -6.46 -14.86 -11.56
N ALA A 18 -5.17 -14.48 -11.59
CA ALA A 18 -4.10 -15.32 -11.07
C ALA A 18 -4.30 -15.63 -9.58
N MET A 19 -4.63 -14.63 -8.76
CA MET A 19 -4.84 -14.79 -7.32
C MET A 19 -6.05 -15.66 -6.99
N PHE A 20 -7.12 -15.56 -7.78
CA PHE A 20 -8.35 -16.32 -7.56
C PHE A 20 -8.24 -17.78 -7.99
N MET A 21 -7.59 -18.05 -9.12
CA MET A 21 -7.59 -19.37 -9.78
C MET A 21 -6.45 -20.28 -9.33
N SER A 22 -5.33 -19.73 -8.83
CA SER A 22 -4.10 -20.50 -8.68
C SER A 22 -3.76 -20.84 -7.23
N ASP A 23 -3.24 -22.05 -7.01
CA ASP A 23 -2.64 -22.45 -5.74
C ASP A 23 -1.22 -21.84 -5.59
N LYS A 24 -0.52 -21.65 -6.72
CA LYS A 24 0.79 -20.99 -6.79
C LYS A 24 0.89 -20.14 -8.05
N ILE A 25 1.62 -19.04 -7.93
CA ILE A 25 1.82 -18.06 -9.00
C ILE A 25 3.32 -17.86 -9.19
N GLY A 26 3.76 -17.89 -10.46
CA GLY A 26 5.09 -17.44 -10.86
C GLY A 26 4.96 -16.14 -11.64
N VAL A 27 5.53 -15.06 -11.12
CA VAL A 27 5.55 -13.77 -11.83
C VAL A 27 6.82 -13.69 -12.66
N ILE A 28 6.64 -13.51 -13.97
CA ILE A 28 7.73 -13.38 -14.92
C ILE A 28 7.93 -11.90 -15.27
N ASN A 29 9.16 -11.43 -15.13
CA ASN A 29 9.56 -10.09 -15.54
C ASN A 29 10.87 -10.18 -16.33
N ASN A 30 10.92 -9.55 -17.51
CA ASN A 30 12.10 -9.57 -18.40
C ASN A 30 12.65 -10.97 -18.69
N GLY A 31 11.78 -11.99 -18.81
CA GLY A 31 12.15 -13.36 -19.11
C GLY A 31 12.61 -14.21 -17.91
N PHE A 32 12.61 -13.66 -16.70
CA PHE A 32 12.99 -14.34 -15.47
C PHE A 32 11.82 -14.44 -14.51
N ILE A 33 11.75 -15.53 -13.72
CA ILE A 33 10.81 -15.65 -12.62
C ILE A 33 11.30 -14.75 -11.47
N GLU A 34 10.64 -13.62 -11.27
CA GLU A 34 10.99 -12.65 -10.22
C GLU A 34 10.55 -13.12 -8.84
N GLN A 35 9.36 -13.72 -8.77
CA GLN A 35 8.88 -14.36 -7.54
C GLN A 35 7.95 -15.53 -7.87
N PHE A 36 8.06 -16.60 -7.07
CA PHE A 36 7.17 -17.75 -7.10
C PHE A 36 6.68 -18.03 -5.68
N GLY A 37 5.37 -18.26 -5.52
CA GLY A 37 4.77 -18.52 -4.22
C GLY A 37 3.25 -18.66 -4.27
N THR A 38 2.62 -18.70 -3.10
CA THR A 38 1.16 -18.62 -2.98
C THR A 38 0.68 -17.20 -3.26
N PRO A 39 -0.59 -16.99 -3.64
CA PRO A 39 -1.18 -15.65 -3.76
C PRO A 39 -0.92 -14.77 -2.54
N ILE A 40 -1.10 -15.31 -1.34
CA ILE A 40 -0.86 -14.61 -0.07
C ILE A 40 0.61 -14.20 0.08
N ASP A 41 1.57 -15.07 -0.30
CA ASP A 41 3.00 -14.73 -0.20
C ASP A 41 3.37 -13.57 -1.15
N LEU A 42 2.84 -13.57 -2.39
CA LEU A 42 3.10 -12.51 -3.34
C LEU A 42 2.50 -11.18 -2.90
N TYR A 43 1.31 -11.23 -2.31
CA TYR A 43 0.60 -10.04 -1.84
C TYR A 43 1.20 -9.45 -0.57
N LEU A 44 1.45 -10.28 0.47
CA LEU A 44 1.91 -9.82 1.79
C LEU A 44 3.44 -9.74 1.92
N ARG A 45 4.19 -10.41 1.05
CA ARG A 45 5.66 -10.48 1.10
C ARG A 45 6.26 -10.30 -0.29
N PRO A 46 5.95 -9.21 -0.99
CA PRO A 46 6.53 -8.95 -2.30
C PRO A 46 8.05 -8.80 -2.17
N LYS A 47 8.79 -9.41 -3.09
CA LYS A 47 10.26 -9.34 -3.11
C LYS A 47 10.78 -8.06 -3.77
N SER A 48 9.96 -7.40 -4.58
CA SER A 48 10.31 -6.15 -5.25
C SER A 48 9.12 -5.19 -5.32
N SER A 49 9.40 -3.93 -5.64
CA SER A 49 8.36 -2.93 -5.89
C SER A 49 7.48 -3.32 -7.07
N PHE A 50 8.05 -4.00 -8.08
CA PHE A 50 7.29 -4.49 -9.23
C PHE A 50 6.21 -5.51 -8.80
N ILE A 51 6.58 -6.49 -7.96
CA ILE A 51 5.61 -7.47 -7.43
C ILE A 51 4.52 -6.78 -6.59
N ALA A 52 4.90 -5.81 -5.76
CA ALA A 52 3.93 -5.09 -4.94
C ALA A 52 2.93 -4.30 -5.80
N GLU A 53 3.39 -3.66 -6.87
CA GLU A 53 2.59 -2.90 -7.84
C GLU A 53 1.71 -3.82 -8.69
N PHE A 54 2.23 -4.97 -9.12
CA PHE A 54 1.49 -5.91 -9.95
C PHE A 54 0.23 -6.45 -9.24
N PHE A 55 0.30 -6.66 -7.92
CA PHE A 55 -0.81 -7.22 -7.13
C PHE A 55 -1.64 -6.16 -6.38
N GLY A 56 -1.53 -4.89 -6.68
CA GLY A 56 -2.40 -3.89 -6.06
C GLY A 56 -1.99 -2.46 -6.36
N GLU A 57 -2.94 -1.55 -6.18
CA GLU A 57 -2.69 -0.12 -6.31
C GLU A 57 -1.83 0.39 -5.15
N ILE A 58 -0.86 1.24 -5.46
CA ILE A 58 0.16 1.68 -4.51
C ILE A 58 0.43 3.18 -4.58
N ASN A 59 0.89 3.72 -3.45
CA ASN A 59 1.60 4.99 -3.37
C ASN A 59 3.10 4.71 -3.24
N ILE A 60 3.93 5.48 -3.93
CA ILE A 60 5.39 5.31 -3.92
C ILE A 60 6.04 6.55 -3.35
N PHE A 61 7.01 6.34 -2.44
CA PHE A 61 7.86 7.39 -1.88
C PHE A 61 9.32 6.97 -2.01
N GLU A 62 10.20 7.96 -1.97
CA GLU A 62 11.64 7.74 -1.90
C GLU A 62 12.18 8.39 -0.62
N SER A 63 13.10 7.70 0.05
CA SER A 63 13.73 8.21 1.27
C SER A 63 15.09 7.55 1.47
N ILE A 64 15.82 8.02 2.47
CA ILE A 64 17.05 7.40 2.95
C ILE A 64 16.75 6.74 4.29
N VAL A 65 17.31 5.55 4.50
CA VAL A 65 17.17 4.84 5.77
C VAL A 65 18.12 5.44 6.81
N GLU A 66 17.59 5.85 7.94
CA GLU A 66 18.36 6.38 9.06
C GLU A 66 18.00 5.63 10.34
N GLY A 67 19.01 5.01 10.96
CA GLY A 67 18.81 4.27 12.22
C GLY A 67 17.84 3.08 12.14
N GLY A 68 17.61 2.52 10.94
CA GLY A 68 16.64 1.44 10.72
C GLY A 68 15.19 1.94 10.57
N GLU A 69 15.01 3.22 10.26
CA GLU A 69 13.71 3.85 10.01
C GLU A 69 13.74 4.65 8.71
N VAL A 70 12.57 4.80 8.09
CA VAL A 70 12.34 5.66 6.93
C VAL A 70 11.27 6.68 7.25
N ASN A 71 11.50 7.92 6.84
CA ASN A 71 10.57 9.01 7.00
C ASN A 71 9.84 9.29 5.69
N THR A 72 8.53 9.40 5.77
CA THR A 72 7.65 9.77 4.66
C THR A 72 6.63 10.80 5.14
N ILE A 73 5.88 11.38 4.21
CA ILE A 73 4.75 12.24 4.55
C ILE A 73 3.66 11.52 5.35
N LEU A 74 3.58 10.19 5.24
CA LEU A 74 2.62 9.36 5.97
C LEU A 74 3.08 8.99 7.38
N GLY A 75 4.33 9.32 7.74
CA GLY A 75 4.94 9.04 9.04
C GLY A 75 6.25 8.28 8.93
N THR A 76 6.74 7.81 10.07
CA THR A 76 8.00 7.06 10.21
C THR A 76 7.71 5.56 10.29
N PHE A 77 8.41 4.77 9.49
CA PHE A 77 8.26 3.33 9.43
C PHE A 77 9.58 2.62 9.69
N LYS A 78 9.51 1.51 10.43
CA LYS A 78 10.68 0.65 10.66
C LYS A 78 11.02 -0.14 9.41
N CYS A 79 12.30 -0.30 9.16
CA CYS A 79 12.80 -1.13 8.07
C CYS A 79 13.97 -2.01 8.55
N SER A 80 14.48 -2.85 7.65
CA SER A 80 15.63 -3.70 7.97
C SER A 80 16.87 -2.87 8.27
N LYS A 81 17.59 -3.20 9.35
CA LYS A 81 18.85 -2.55 9.72
C LYS A 81 19.94 -2.68 8.63
N ASN A 82 19.82 -3.69 7.76
CA ASN A 82 20.77 -3.91 6.67
C ASN A 82 20.69 -2.84 5.57
N LEU A 83 19.63 -2.00 5.57
CA LEU A 83 19.41 -0.93 4.60
C LEU A 83 19.89 0.45 5.10
N ASN A 84 20.60 0.52 6.22
CA ASN A 84 21.00 1.80 6.79
C ASN A 84 21.88 2.63 5.83
N LYS A 85 21.52 3.90 5.63
CA LYS A 85 22.08 4.86 4.66
C LYS A 85 21.81 4.52 3.19
N ASP A 86 21.03 3.49 2.89
CA ASP A 86 20.61 3.22 1.52
C ASP A 86 19.48 4.15 1.07
N ASN A 87 19.50 4.49 -0.22
CA ASN A 87 18.33 5.06 -0.89
C ASN A 87 17.32 3.94 -1.11
N VAL A 88 16.08 4.18 -0.70
CA VAL A 88 15.03 3.17 -0.77
C VAL A 88 13.77 3.70 -1.43
N LYS A 89 13.04 2.78 -2.06
CA LYS A 89 11.67 2.97 -2.52
C LYS A 89 10.73 2.41 -1.45
N ILE A 90 9.83 3.25 -0.95
CA ILE A 90 8.78 2.87 0.00
C ILE A 90 7.48 2.74 -0.77
N VAL A 91 6.89 1.56 -0.70
CA VAL A 91 5.63 1.22 -1.35
C VAL A 91 4.55 1.07 -0.28
N VAL A 92 3.48 1.84 -0.42
CA VAL A 92 2.33 1.84 0.50
C VAL A 92 1.08 1.49 -0.29
N ARG A 93 0.41 0.40 0.05
CA ARG A 93 -0.84 0.03 -0.61
C ARG A 93 -1.93 1.06 -0.34
N ASN A 94 -2.78 1.31 -1.32
CA ASN A 94 -3.88 2.28 -1.16
C ASN A 94 -4.83 1.89 -0.03
N GLU A 95 -5.06 0.60 0.20
CA GLU A 95 -5.86 0.07 1.30
C GLU A 95 -5.19 0.12 2.67
N ALA A 96 -3.87 0.34 2.73
CA ALA A 96 -3.16 0.60 3.98
C ALA A 96 -3.58 1.93 4.62
N ILE A 97 -4.10 2.86 3.83
CA ILE A 97 -4.42 4.21 4.26
C ILE A 97 -5.85 4.26 4.82
N LYS A 98 -5.98 4.81 6.02
CA LYS A 98 -7.26 5.05 6.70
C LYS A 98 -7.45 6.54 6.93
N LEU A 99 -8.64 7.02 6.64
CA LEU A 99 -8.99 8.44 6.73
C LEU A 99 -10.00 8.69 7.84
N TYR A 100 -9.83 9.77 8.55
CA TYR A 100 -10.74 10.22 9.59
C TYR A 100 -10.93 11.74 9.50
N SER A 101 -12.13 12.22 9.74
CA SER A 101 -12.36 13.66 9.85
C SER A 101 -11.42 14.28 10.90
N ALA A 102 -10.87 15.45 10.60
CA ALA A 102 -9.89 16.15 11.45
C ALA A 102 -10.39 16.41 12.88
N ASN A 103 -11.70 16.51 13.06
CA ASN A 103 -12.35 16.81 14.36
C ASN A 103 -12.48 15.60 15.29
N LYS A 104 -12.17 14.39 14.84
CA LYS A 104 -12.26 13.18 15.68
C LYS A 104 -10.95 12.92 16.44
N SER A 105 -11.06 12.63 17.74
CA SER A 105 -9.90 12.15 18.53
C SER A 105 -9.51 10.75 18.10
N ILE A 106 -8.42 10.65 17.33
CA ILE A 106 -7.96 9.42 16.65
C ILE A 106 -6.85 8.72 17.42
N TYR A 107 -6.22 9.42 18.36
CA TYR A 107 -5.05 8.94 19.08
C TYR A 107 -5.25 7.56 19.75
N LYS A 108 -6.44 7.30 20.30
CA LYS A 108 -6.76 5.99 20.90
C LYS A 108 -6.87 4.87 19.87
N LYS A 109 -7.33 5.17 18.64
CA LYS A 109 -7.47 4.18 17.56
C LYS A 109 -6.12 3.80 16.93
N SER A 110 -5.21 4.76 16.77
CA SER A 110 -3.88 4.47 16.23
C SER A 110 -3.09 3.52 17.13
N LYS A 111 -3.08 3.77 18.44
CA LYS A 111 -2.39 2.90 19.41
C LYS A 111 -2.98 1.48 19.48
N LYS A 112 -4.31 1.36 19.45
CA LYS A 112 -4.98 0.03 19.58
C LYS A 112 -4.68 -0.89 18.39
N ASN A 113 -4.49 -0.33 17.19
CA ASN A 113 -4.34 -1.09 15.95
C ASN A 113 -2.91 -1.04 15.37
N ASN A 114 -1.95 -0.49 16.11
CA ASN A 114 -0.56 -0.33 15.66
C ASN A 114 -0.41 0.49 14.35
N PHE A 115 -1.37 1.38 14.07
CA PHE A 115 -1.31 2.27 12.92
C PHE A 115 -0.38 3.46 13.16
N VAL A 116 0.31 3.89 12.11
CA VAL A 116 1.13 5.10 12.12
C VAL A 116 0.24 6.28 11.74
N LEU A 117 0.21 7.29 12.61
CA LEU A 117 -0.48 8.55 12.34
C LEU A 117 0.49 9.49 11.59
N SER A 118 0.05 9.98 10.43
CA SER A 118 0.79 11.03 9.72
C SER A 118 0.89 12.29 10.59
N PRO A 119 2.06 12.95 10.65
CA PRO A 119 2.20 14.25 11.28
C PRO A 119 1.38 15.34 10.57
N ASN A 120 1.13 15.14 9.27
CA ASN A 120 0.44 16.10 8.41
C ASN A 120 -1.02 15.74 8.19
N PHE A 121 -1.83 16.74 7.87
CA PHE A 121 -3.19 16.54 7.43
C PHE A 121 -3.24 16.29 5.92
N GLY A 122 -4.23 15.50 5.49
CA GLY A 122 -4.62 15.41 4.09
C GLY A 122 -5.83 16.32 3.79
N TYR A 123 -5.91 16.77 2.55
CA TYR A 123 -7.07 17.49 2.02
C TYR A 123 -7.66 16.69 0.86
N VAL A 124 -8.95 16.41 0.92
CA VAL A 124 -9.64 15.61 -0.09
C VAL A 124 -9.73 16.39 -1.40
N MET A 125 -9.18 15.86 -2.46
CA MET A 125 -9.25 16.44 -3.80
C MET A 125 -10.43 15.89 -4.59
N GLU A 126 -10.58 14.56 -4.57
CA GLU A 126 -11.61 13.84 -5.32
C GLU A 126 -12.04 12.58 -4.56
N VAL A 127 -13.31 12.20 -4.72
CA VAL A 127 -13.88 10.97 -4.17
C VAL A 127 -14.61 10.23 -5.28
N ARG A 128 -14.28 8.95 -5.48
CA ARG A 128 -14.97 8.07 -6.42
C ARG A 128 -15.55 6.88 -5.68
N LEU A 129 -16.86 6.75 -5.78
CA LEU A 129 -17.57 5.60 -5.21
C LEU A 129 -17.56 4.47 -6.24
N LEU A 130 -16.97 3.34 -5.86
CA LEU A 130 -16.89 2.15 -6.68
C LEU A 130 -17.59 0.98 -5.97
N ALA A 131 -17.86 -0.10 -6.71
CA ALA A 131 -18.51 -1.25 -6.13
C ALA A 131 -17.67 -1.83 -4.98
N GLY A 132 -18.17 -1.74 -3.76
CA GLY A 132 -17.54 -2.29 -2.56
C GLY A 132 -16.47 -1.42 -1.87
N PHE A 133 -16.05 -0.30 -2.47
CA PHE A 133 -15.06 0.61 -1.85
C PHE A 133 -15.18 2.05 -2.36
N THR A 134 -14.54 2.95 -1.63
CA THR A 134 -14.40 4.36 -2.00
C THR A 134 -12.93 4.66 -2.26
N LEU A 135 -12.62 5.17 -3.44
CA LEU A 135 -11.29 5.69 -3.78
C LEU A 135 -11.26 7.19 -3.46
N VAL A 136 -10.29 7.60 -2.64
CA VAL A 136 -10.11 8.99 -2.23
C VAL A 136 -8.74 9.48 -2.67
N HIS A 137 -8.72 10.56 -3.42
CA HIS A 137 -7.51 11.27 -3.79
C HIS A 137 -7.27 12.40 -2.80
N LEU A 138 -6.08 12.45 -2.21
CA LEU A 138 -5.67 13.44 -1.23
C LEU A 138 -4.51 14.28 -1.74
N SER A 139 -4.51 15.54 -1.37
CA SER A 139 -3.31 16.39 -1.36
C SER A 139 -2.77 16.46 0.07
N MET A 140 -1.48 16.25 0.22
CA MET A 140 -0.76 16.46 1.48
C MET A 140 0.48 17.33 1.20
N GLU A 141 0.71 18.33 2.03
CA GLU A 141 1.79 19.29 1.83
C GLU A 141 2.83 19.22 2.95
N VAL A 142 4.10 19.22 2.56
CA VAL A 142 5.25 19.32 3.46
C VAL A 142 6.31 20.19 2.79
N ASN A 143 6.76 21.25 3.47
CA ASN A 143 7.81 22.16 2.98
C ASN A 143 7.53 22.65 1.55
N ASP A 144 6.32 23.13 1.30
CA ASP A 144 5.85 23.64 -0.01
C ASP A 144 5.83 22.59 -1.15
N ILE A 145 6.04 21.31 -0.83
CA ILE A 145 5.92 20.20 -1.77
C ILE A 145 4.58 19.50 -1.57
N ASN A 146 3.79 19.43 -2.65
CA ASN A 146 2.52 18.73 -2.68
C ASN A 146 2.70 17.27 -3.09
N PHE A 147 2.15 16.37 -2.26
CA PHE A 147 2.08 14.93 -2.52
C PHE A 147 0.64 14.53 -2.81
N HIS A 148 0.46 13.78 -3.88
CA HIS A 148 -0.82 13.15 -4.22
C HIS A 148 -0.85 11.74 -3.65
N ILE A 149 -1.82 11.47 -2.79
CA ILE A 149 -1.98 10.19 -2.09
C ILE A 149 -3.31 9.58 -2.47
N HIS A 150 -3.31 8.30 -2.76
CA HIS A 150 -4.51 7.53 -3.05
C HIS A 150 -4.83 6.62 -1.87
N ALA A 151 -6.08 6.64 -1.43
CA ALA A 151 -6.59 5.76 -0.37
C ALA A 151 -7.78 4.97 -0.88
N ARG A 152 -7.77 3.65 -0.68
CA ARG A 152 -8.87 2.75 -0.99
C ARG A 152 -9.54 2.30 0.30
N ILE A 153 -10.75 2.79 0.54
CA ILE A 153 -11.47 2.61 1.81
C ILE A 153 -12.65 1.66 1.59
N PRO A 154 -12.76 0.55 2.33
CA PRO A 154 -13.87 -0.38 2.20
C PRO A 154 -15.22 0.29 2.44
N GLY A 155 -16.22 -0.11 1.65
CA GLY A 155 -17.58 0.40 1.72
C GLY A 155 -17.76 1.79 1.13
N LEU A 156 -18.95 2.34 1.35
CA LEU A 156 -19.30 3.69 0.91
C LEU A 156 -18.89 4.71 1.98
N ASN A 157 -17.97 5.58 1.63
CA ASN A 157 -17.51 6.65 2.50
C ASN A 157 -17.66 7.99 1.79
N PHE A 158 -18.31 8.92 2.46
CA PHE A 158 -18.60 10.25 1.90
C PHE A 158 -17.67 11.28 2.54
N PHE A 159 -16.83 11.87 1.70
CA PHE A 159 -15.98 13.00 2.05
C PHE A 159 -16.30 14.15 1.14
N ASN A 160 -16.21 15.38 1.66
CA ASN A 160 -16.41 16.58 0.86
C ASN A 160 -15.09 17.01 0.21
N LYS A 161 -15.16 17.62 -0.96
CA LYS A 161 -13.99 18.25 -1.58
C LYS A 161 -13.41 19.31 -0.63
N ASN A 162 -12.09 19.34 -0.52
CA ASN A 162 -11.31 20.15 0.43
C ASN A 162 -11.53 19.81 1.92
N GLU A 163 -12.20 18.70 2.23
CA GLU A 163 -12.30 18.25 3.61
C GLU A 163 -10.93 17.92 4.17
N LYS A 164 -10.64 18.46 5.36
CA LYS A 164 -9.42 18.20 6.11
C LYS A 164 -9.54 16.88 6.86
N VAL A 165 -8.62 15.96 6.62
CA VAL A 165 -8.62 14.62 7.19
C VAL A 165 -7.33 14.28 7.91
N ARG A 166 -7.42 13.43 8.92
CA ARG A 166 -6.29 12.73 9.51
C ARG A 166 -6.01 11.45 8.73
N VAL A 167 -4.74 11.20 8.46
CA VAL A 167 -4.27 10.04 7.69
C VAL A 167 -3.54 9.09 8.62
N LEU A 168 -3.98 7.84 8.66
CA LEU A 168 -3.32 6.74 9.34
C LEU A 168 -2.90 5.69 8.31
N SER A 169 -1.76 5.06 8.55
CA SER A 169 -1.22 4.01 7.69
C SER A 169 -1.01 2.71 8.46
N ASP A 170 -1.38 1.60 7.84
CA ASP A 170 -1.13 0.24 8.36
C ASP A 170 0.27 -0.21 7.97
N PRO A 171 1.22 -0.33 8.93
CA PRO A 171 2.59 -0.72 8.63
C PRO A 171 2.73 -2.12 8.02
N SER A 172 1.74 -2.99 8.21
CA SER A 172 1.77 -4.35 7.66
C SER A 172 1.66 -4.41 6.13
N GLN A 173 1.22 -3.31 5.52
CA GLN A 173 1.05 -3.16 4.07
C GLN A 173 1.99 -2.09 3.48
N ILE A 174 3.11 -1.87 4.14
CA ILE A 174 4.16 -0.96 3.72
C ILE A 174 5.44 -1.74 3.53
N PHE A 175 6.03 -1.60 2.35
CA PHE A 175 7.21 -2.35 1.94
C PHE A 175 8.34 -1.38 1.60
N VAL A 176 9.56 -1.74 1.99
CA VAL A 176 10.77 -0.93 1.75
C VAL A 176 11.73 -1.76 0.90
N PHE A 177 12.06 -1.24 -0.27
CA PHE A 177 12.97 -1.89 -1.21
C PHE A 177 14.20 -1.01 -1.43
N LYS A 178 15.36 -1.64 -1.54
CA LYS A 178 16.58 -0.96 -1.99
C LYS A 178 16.39 -0.47 -3.42
N LYS A 179 16.86 0.74 -3.69
CA LYS A 179 16.78 1.36 -5.01
C LYS A 179 17.95 0.91 -5.90
#